data_bacadf683dc0070835557c7ba31e24cf
#
_entry.id   bacadf683dc0070835557c7ba31e24cf
#
_cell.length_a   1.000
_cell.length_b   1.000
_cell.length_c   1.000
_cell.angle_alpha   90.00
_cell.angle_beta   90.00
_cell.angle_gamma   90.00
#
_symmetry.space_group_name_H-M   'P 1'
#
loop_
_entity.id
_entity.type
_entity.pdbx_description
1 polymer ?
#
loop_
_entity_poly.entity_id
_entity_poly.type
_entity_poly.pdbx_seq_one_letter_code
_entity_poly.pdbx_strand_id
1 'polypeptide(L)'
;VTRHSGIPGAHAAPSSRSFGRRGWRGIVGGGLLAALLATTCVLTALTPGTNSAYVARITNSVDTAATAPYFTCAAAYAADKSNALFQYPLTEATGATTALDVSGRTANGNYQGSMTRSTTTPISCSRDTNSAYVLNGTTSYLSTPTQVTTPATFTLETWFKTTVGGGKLVGFEANQTGTSSVYDRHVYLNPTGQLIFGTYNNGLQTITSPLDYDDNLWHHVIATFSASTGMNLWVDGKNVAANATYTTAEAHAGWWRFGGGNLSGWPTPGATGFFTGSMRYAAVYTVVLSPATISNHYAAGR
;
A
#
# COMPACT_ATOMS: atom_id res chain seq x y z
N VAL A 1 -31.31 -39.55 33.39
CA VAL A 1 -31.24 -40.94 32.99
C VAL A 1 -29.91 -41.16 32.30
N THR A 2 -28.98 -41.74 33.08
CA THR A 2 -27.97 -42.82 32.86
C THR A 2 -26.93 -42.59 31.73
N ARG A 3 -25.65 -42.32 32.07
CA ARG A 3 -24.55 -43.25 32.48
C ARG A 3 -24.15 -44.27 31.38
N HIS A 4 -22.91 -44.28 30.94
CA HIS A 4 -21.72 -45.06 31.36
C HIS A 4 -20.59 -44.84 30.36
N SER A 5 -19.39 -44.43 30.70
CA SER A 5 -18.22 -45.07 31.33
C SER A 5 -17.56 -46.18 30.47
N GLY A 6 -16.22 -46.04 30.26
CA GLY A 6 -15.39 -47.16 29.90
C GLY A 6 -14.02 -46.78 29.30
N ILE A 7 -12.98 -46.65 30.13
CA ILE A 7 -11.59 -46.98 29.85
C ILE A 7 -11.40 -48.38 30.52
N PRO A 8 -10.48 -49.28 30.16
CA PRO A 8 -9.04 -49.18 29.88
C PRO A 8 -8.46 -50.24 28.96
N GLY A 9 -7.12 -50.23 28.78
CA GLY A 9 -6.40 -51.40 28.33
C GLY A 9 -4.93 -51.15 27.90
N ALA A 10 -4.04 -51.21 28.86
CA ALA A 10 -2.59 -51.36 28.63
C ALA A 10 -2.21 -52.85 28.52
N HIS A 11 -1.30 -53.19 27.63
CA HIS A 11 -0.44 -54.40 27.69
C HIS A 11 0.84 -54.09 26.90
N ALA A 12 2.00 -53.94 27.56
CA ALA A 12 2.94 -54.96 28.03
C ALA A 12 3.79 -55.53 26.90
N ALA A 13 5.09 -55.26 26.99
CA ALA A 13 6.16 -55.88 26.22
C ALA A 13 6.44 -57.32 26.65
N PRO A 14 7.15 -58.11 25.87
CA PRO A 14 8.09 -59.05 26.45
C PRO A 14 9.53 -58.99 25.90
N SER A 15 10.38 -59.13 26.84
CA SER A 15 11.74 -59.54 27.07
C SER A 15 12.49 -60.31 26.00
N SER A 16 13.72 -59.86 25.83
CA SER A 16 15.02 -60.57 25.68
C SER A 16 15.10 -62.07 25.37
N ARG A 17 15.92 -62.42 24.41
CA ARG A 17 16.86 -63.53 24.49
C ARG A 17 18.16 -63.28 23.74
N SER A 18 19.24 -63.36 24.46
CA SER A 18 20.61 -63.41 24.00
C SER A 18 20.97 -64.73 23.39
N PHE A 19 21.72 -64.79 22.32
CA PHE A 19 22.66 -65.88 22.01
C PHE A 19 23.87 -65.32 21.25
N GLY A 20 24.94 -65.75 21.59
CA GLY A 20 26.28 -65.42 21.62
C GLY A 20 27.14 -65.88 20.43
N ARG A 21 28.29 -65.22 20.41
CA ARG A 21 29.62 -65.55 19.92
C ARG A 21 29.78 -66.19 18.53
N ARG A 22 30.45 -65.50 17.67
CA ARG A 22 31.86 -65.78 17.29
C ARG A 22 32.30 -64.79 16.21
N GLY A 23 33.42 -64.27 16.42
CA GLY A 23 34.12 -63.27 15.70
C GLY A 23 34.70 -63.75 14.36
N TRP A 24 34.85 -62.76 13.53
CA TRP A 24 35.88 -62.75 12.49
C TRP A 24 36.39 -61.33 12.30
N ARG A 25 37.67 -61.19 12.40
CA ARG A 25 38.44 -60.01 12.11
C ARG A 25 38.44 -59.80 10.58
N GLY A 26 38.15 -58.60 10.13
CA GLY A 26 38.32 -58.32 8.73
C GLY A 26 38.33 -56.79 8.55
N ILE A 27 39.50 -56.28 8.27
CA ILE A 27 39.88 -54.96 7.91
C ILE A 27 39.11 -54.49 6.65
N VAL A 28 37.99 -53.78 6.83
CA VAL A 28 37.30 -53.04 5.72
C VAL A 28 36.69 -51.75 6.25
N GLY A 29 37.02 -51.29 7.46
CA GLY A 29 36.38 -50.11 8.08
C GLY A 29 36.99 -48.74 7.72
N GLY A 30 38.18 -48.70 7.12
CA GLY A 30 38.89 -47.45 6.90
C GLY A 30 38.57 -46.72 5.58
N GLY A 31 38.19 -47.47 4.56
CA GLY A 31 37.98 -46.89 3.23
C GLY A 31 36.61 -46.21 3.06
N LEU A 32 35.58 -46.70 3.68
CA LEU A 32 34.22 -46.16 3.61
C LEU A 32 34.06 -44.84 4.41
N LEU A 33 34.74 -44.75 5.57
CA LEU A 33 34.71 -43.51 6.37
C LEU A 33 35.48 -42.36 5.70
N ALA A 34 36.61 -42.67 5.05
CA ALA A 34 37.39 -41.69 4.31
C ALA A 34 36.66 -41.23 3.04
N ALA A 35 35.95 -42.09 2.36
CA ALA A 35 35.12 -41.74 1.21
C ALA A 35 33.90 -40.89 1.60
N LEU A 36 33.24 -41.16 2.73
CA LEU A 36 32.12 -40.36 3.23
C LEU A 36 32.57 -38.96 3.69
N LEU A 37 33.72 -38.84 4.36
CA LEU A 37 34.30 -37.58 4.77
C LEU A 37 34.78 -36.74 3.57
N ALA A 38 35.34 -37.34 2.54
CA ALA A 38 35.74 -36.66 1.32
C ALA A 38 34.53 -36.16 0.52
N THR A 39 33.43 -36.94 0.48
CA THR A 39 32.20 -36.52 -0.21
C THR A 39 31.48 -35.39 0.53
N THR A 40 31.48 -35.39 1.87
CA THR A 40 30.92 -34.26 2.65
C THR A 40 31.76 -33.00 2.55
N CYS A 41 33.09 -33.08 2.54
CA CYS A 41 33.95 -31.92 2.34
C CYS A 41 33.84 -31.32 0.91
N VAL A 42 33.63 -32.14 -0.12
CA VAL A 42 33.43 -31.67 -1.49
C VAL A 42 32.04 -31.02 -1.65
N LEU A 43 31.01 -31.54 -1.01
CA LEU A 43 29.67 -30.91 -1.03
C LEU A 43 29.64 -29.56 -0.29
N THR A 44 30.40 -29.41 0.80
CA THR A 44 30.46 -28.11 1.51
C THR A 44 31.34 -27.10 0.81
N ALA A 45 32.30 -27.49 -0.04
CA ALA A 45 33.10 -26.59 -0.85
C ALA A 45 32.39 -26.10 -2.13
N LEU A 46 31.27 -26.75 -2.51
CA LEU A 46 30.47 -26.37 -3.68
C LEU A 46 29.20 -25.59 -3.32
N THR A 47 28.96 -25.32 -2.04
CA THR A 47 27.89 -24.38 -1.66
C THR A 47 28.40 -22.95 -1.76
N PRO A 48 27.90 -22.13 -2.67
CA PRO A 48 28.26 -20.71 -2.70
C PRO A 48 27.90 -20.08 -1.35
N GLY A 49 28.85 -19.38 -0.74
CA GLY A 49 28.62 -18.65 0.49
C GLY A 49 27.43 -17.71 0.33
N THR A 50 26.44 -17.84 1.21
CA THR A 50 25.20 -17.09 1.19
C THR A 50 25.38 -15.68 1.69
N ASN A 51 26.04 -14.83 0.92
CA ASN A 51 26.04 -13.37 1.13
C ASN A 51 25.43 -12.60 -0.06
N SER A 52 24.59 -13.25 -0.86
CA SER A 52 23.90 -12.61 -1.97
C SER A 52 22.40 -12.70 -1.74
N ALA A 53 21.70 -11.58 -1.95
CA ALA A 53 20.26 -11.56 -2.03
C ALA A 53 19.79 -12.63 -3.02
N TYR A 54 19.08 -13.62 -2.52
CA TYR A 54 18.52 -14.66 -3.37
C TYR A 54 17.48 -14.05 -4.30
N VAL A 55 17.81 -13.93 -5.56
CA VAL A 55 16.83 -13.88 -6.63
C VAL A 55 16.57 -15.33 -7.04
N ALA A 56 15.71 -16.02 -6.32
CA ALA A 56 15.28 -17.36 -6.74
C ALA A 56 14.30 -17.19 -7.90
N ARG A 57 14.77 -17.41 -9.11
CA ARG A 57 13.91 -17.59 -10.27
C ARG A 57 13.53 -19.06 -10.37
N ILE A 58 12.34 -19.39 -9.90
CA ILE A 58 11.75 -20.71 -10.15
C ILE A 58 11.05 -20.62 -11.50
N THR A 59 11.66 -21.15 -12.55
CA THR A 59 10.98 -21.39 -13.83
C THR A 59 10.57 -22.84 -13.87
N ASN A 60 9.28 -23.13 -13.65
CA ASN A 60 8.71 -24.35 -14.20
C ASN A 60 8.06 -24.01 -15.56
N SER A 61 7.77 -24.99 -16.39
CA SER A 61 7.24 -24.77 -17.74
C SER A 61 5.82 -24.20 -17.79
N VAL A 62 5.18 -23.93 -16.63
CA VAL A 62 3.77 -23.56 -16.51
C VAL A 62 3.58 -22.33 -15.60
N ASP A 63 4.42 -22.12 -14.58
CA ASP A 63 4.29 -21.01 -13.63
C ASP A 63 5.56 -20.15 -13.56
N THR A 64 5.45 -18.88 -13.89
CA THR A 64 6.47 -17.87 -13.61
C THR A 64 6.13 -17.16 -12.31
N ALA A 65 6.85 -17.45 -11.23
CA ALA A 65 6.81 -16.63 -10.03
C ALA A 65 7.78 -15.45 -10.23
N ALA A 66 7.26 -14.26 -10.45
CA ALA A 66 8.06 -13.04 -10.42
C ALA A 66 8.02 -12.45 -9.01
N THR A 67 9.19 -12.09 -8.46
CA THR A 67 9.25 -11.25 -7.26
C THR A 67 8.74 -9.85 -7.60
N ALA A 68 7.99 -9.22 -6.69
CA ALA A 68 7.63 -7.81 -6.86
C ALA A 68 8.92 -6.98 -7.03
N PRO A 69 8.95 -6.03 -8.00
CA PRO A 69 10.17 -5.27 -8.30
C PRO A 69 10.65 -4.40 -7.13
N TYR A 70 9.75 -4.07 -6.19
CA TYR A 70 10.05 -3.29 -5.00
C TYR A 70 9.62 -4.02 -3.74
N PHE A 71 10.53 -4.09 -2.77
CA PHE A 71 10.25 -4.71 -1.47
C PHE A 71 9.52 -3.77 -0.51
N THR A 72 9.75 -2.45 -0.61
CA THR A 72 9.17 -1.42 0.26
C THR A 72 8.43 -0.37 -0.54
N CYS A 73 7.45 0.29 0.07
CA CYS A 73 6.79 1.46 -0.52
C CYS A 73 7.81 2.57 -0.81
N ALA A 74 8.72 2.84 0.12
CA ALA A 74 9.76 3.84 -0.09
C ALA A 74 10.57 3.59 -1.37
N ALA A 75 10.92 2.33 -1.68
CA ALA A 75 11.62 1.99 -2.91
C ALA A 75 10.74 2.18 -4.15
N ALA A 76 9.47 1.78 -4.09
CA ALA A 76 8.52 1.96 -5.19
C ALA A 76 8.28 3.46 -5.50
N TYR A 77 7.99 4.25 -4.48
CA TYR A 77 7.79 5.70 -4.64
C TYR A 77 9.07 6.42 -5.12
N ALA A 78 10.25 6.00 -4.63
CA ALA A 78 11.53 6.58 -5.06
C ALA A 78 11.82 6.33 -6.55
N ALA A 79 11.33 5.25 -7.15
CA ALA A 79 11.49 4.97 -8.57
C ALA A 79 10.78 6.00 -9.45
N ASP A 80 9.64 6.54 -9.00
CA ASP A 80 8.80 7.48 -9.75
C ASP A 80 8.92 8.94 -9.25
N LYS A 81 9.85 9.23 -8.33
CA LYS A 81 10.01 10.56 -7.71
C LYS A 81 10.28 11.69 -8.70
N SER A 82 10.93 11.41 -9.84
CA SER A 82 11.19 12.41 -10.88
C SER A 82 9.91 13.01 -11.47
N ASN A 83 8.82 12.25 -11.46
CA ASN A 83 7.50 12.64 -11.94
C ASN A 83 6.61 13.23 -10.83
N ALA A 84 7.02 13.12 -9.57
CA ALA A 84 6.23 13.61 -8.44
C ALA A 84 6.35 15.12 -8.27
N LEU A 85 5.25 15.80 -7.94
CA LEU A 85 5.26 17.15 -7.38
C LEU A 85 5.71 17.12 -5.92
N PHE A 86 5.26 16.10 -5.18
CA PHE A 86 5.63 15.79 -3.80
C PHE A 86 5.24 14.34 -3.48
N GLN A 87 5.89 13.80 -2.47
CA GLN A 87 5.59 12.48 -1.90
C GLN A 87 5.75 12.56 -0.38
N TYR A 88 4.67 12.33 0.36
CA TYR A 88 4.64 12.38 1.82
C TYR A 88 4.39 10.98 2.41
N PRO A 89 5.32 10.37 3.12
CA PRO A 89 5.11 9.07 3.78
C PRO A 89 4.05 9.11 4.88
N LEU A 90 3.79 10.28 5.49
CA LEU A 90 2.85 10.54 6.60
C LEU A 90 3.18 9.72 7.86
N THR A 91 4.44 9.76 8.27
CA THR A 91 4.98 8.93 9.37
C THR A 91 5.56 9.74 10.52
N GLU A 92 5.36 11.04 10.51
CA GLU A 92 5.87 11.97 11.50
C GLU A 92 5.29 11.70 12.90
N ALA A 93 5.90 12.28 13.91
CA ALA A 93 5.42 12.15 15.30
C ALA A 93 4.11 12.91 15.51
N THR A 94 3.32 12.46 16.48
CA THR A 94 2.13 13.21 16.93
C THR A 94 2.53 14.64 17.32
N GLY A 95 1.74 15.62 16.86
CA GLY A 95 1.98 17.04 17.04
C GLY A 95 2.89 17.66 15.97
N ALA A 96 3.39 16.90 14.99
CA ALA A 96 4.12 17.47 13.87
C ALA A 96 3.24 18.45 13.10
N THR A 97 3.86 19.54 12.63
CA THR A 97 3.21 20.56 11.79
C THR A 97 3.61 20.44 10.32
N THR A 98 4.62 19.64 10.04
CA THR A 98 5.22 19.50 8.70
C THR A 98 5.23 18.04 8.27
N ALA A 99 4.72 17.75 7.07
CA ALA A 99 4.88 16.50 6.38
C ALA A 99 6.12 16.58 5.47
N LEU A 100 7.09 15.71 5.68
CA LEU A 100 8.36 15.73 4.95
C LEU A 100 8.19 15.20 3.54
N ASP A 101 8.63 15.97 2.56
CA ASP A 101 8.65 15.56 1.17
C ASP A 101 9.89 14.70 0.86
N VAL A 102 9.66 13.48 0.39
CA VAL A 102 10.72 12.54 -0.01
C VAL A 102 10.94 12.49 -1.52
N SER A 103 10.22 13.30 -2.31
CA SER A 103 10.43 13.39 -3.75
C SER A 103 11.78 13.99 -4.16
N GLY A 104 12.43 14.68 -3.22
CA GLY A 104 13.66 15.45 -3.46
C GLY A 104 13.42 16.89 -3.93
N ARG A 105 12.17 17.36 -3.99
CA ARG A 105 11.81 18.74 -4.37
C ARG A 105 11.74 19.69 -3.19
N THR A 106 11.93 19.22 -1.96
CA THR A 106 11.81 20.02 -0.72
C THR A 106 10.46 20.72 -0.56
N ALA A 107 9.41 20.14 -1.12
CA ALA A 107 8.04 20.65 -1.09
C ALA A 107 7.29 20.14 0.15
N ASN A 108 7.84 20.35 1.35
CA ASN A 108 7.25 19.88 2.60
C ASN A 108 5.83 20.42 2.78
N GLY A 109 4.90 19.52 3.09
CA GLY A 109 3.50 19.85 3.32
C GLY A 109 3.25 20.39 4.74
N ASN A 110 2.06 20.98 4.93
CA ASN A 110 1.65 21.53 6.22
C ASN A 110 0.45 20.74 6.76
N TYR A 111 0.60 20.14 7.94
CA TYR A 111 -0.51 19.56 8.66
C TYR A 111 -1.42 20.67 9.20
N GLN A 112 -2.71 20.54 8.90
CA GLN A 112 -3.78 21.39 9.41
C GLN A 112 -4.55 20.61 10.48
N GLY A 113 -4.84 21.25 11.61
CA GLY A 113 -5.26 20.52 12.81
C GLY A 113 -4.06 19.83 13.48
N SER A 114 -4.33 18.92 14.41
CA SER A 114 -3.26 18.17 15.08
C SER A 114 -2.93 16.90 14.33
N MET A 115 -1.68 16.73 13.91
CA MET A 115 -1.19 15.46 13.41
C MET A 115 -1.26 14.43 14.55
N THR A 116 -1.99 13.34 14.32
CA THR A 116 -2.04 12.20 15.23
C THR A 116 -1.43 10.99 14.54
N ARG A 117 -0.43 10.38 15.18
CA ARG A 117 0.25 9.19 14.68
C ARG A 117 -0.38 7.93 15.27
N SER A 118 -0.65 6.94 14.44
CA SER A 118 -1.00 5.58 14.87
C SER A 118 0.10 4.60 14.47
N THR A 119 0.33 3.63 15.35
CA THR A 119 1.18 2.45 15.10
C THR A 119 0.39 1.14 15.19
N THR A 120 -0.96 1.24 15.20
CA THR A 120 -1.86 0.08 15.32
C THR A 120 -1.81 -0.76 14.04
N THR A 121 -1.37 -1.98 14.18
CA THR A 121 -1.29 -2.96 13.08
C THR A 121 -2.67 -3.59 12.79
N PRO A 122 -2.94 -4.05 11.55
CA PRO A 122 -2.06 -3.97 10.39
C PRO A 122 -1.95 -2.55 9.82
N ILE A 123 -0.75 -2.23 9.31
CA ILE A 123 -0.47 -0.95 8.62
C ILE A 123 0.01 -1.29 7.20
N SER A 124 -0.49 -0.57 6.19
CA SER A 124 0.05 -0.64 4.83
C SER A 124 1.52 -0.23 4.80
N CYS A 125 2.28 -0.70 3.83
CA CYS A 125 3.71 -0.42 3.75
C CYS A 125 4.47 -0.82 5.04
N SER A 126 4.10 -1.95 5.65
CA SER A 126 4.62 -2.41 6.95
C SER A 126 6.12 -2.71 6.93
N ARG A 127 6.71 -2.88 5.74
CA ARG A 127 8.15 -3.07 5.53
C ARG A 127 8.97 -1.77 5.58
N ASP A 128 8.28 -0.63 5.67
CA ASP A 128 8.87 0.68 5.96
C ASP A 128 8.67 1.03 7.44
N THR A 129 8.55 2.32 7.77
CA THR A 129 8.22 2.77 9.13
C THR A 129 6.77 2.42 9.48
N ASN A 130 6.54 1.70 10.57
CA ASN A 130 5.22 1.27 11.04
C ASN A 130 4.44 2.41 11.70
N SER A 131 3.95 3.36 10.92
CA SER A 131 3.05 4.42 11.43
C SER A 131 2.20 4.99 10.31
N ALA A 132 1.08 5.59 10.68
CA ALA A 132 0.14 6.24 9.77
C ALA A 132 -0.40 7.53 10.41
N TYR A 133 -0.83 8.48 9.58
CA TYR A 133 -1.57 9.66 9.99
C TYR A 133 -3.02 9.30 10.25
N VAL A 134 -3.55 9.68 11.42
CA VAL A 134 -4.96 9.53 11.79
C VAL A 134 -5.66 10.86 11.62
N LEU A 135 -6.74 10.88 10.84
CA LEU A 135 -7.57 12.02 10.55
C LEU A 135 -8.88 11.95 11.33
N ASN A 136 -9.33 13.08 11.88
CA ASN A 136 -10.44 13.16 12.83
C ASN A 136 -11.82 13.44 12.20
N GLY A 137 -11.90 13.58 10.87
CA GLY A 137 -13.16 13.86 10.17
C GLY A 137 -13.71 15.28 10.33
N THR A 138 -12.95 16.21 10.93
CA THR A 138 -13.45 17.58 11.21
C THR A 138 -12.45 18.68 10.87
N THR A 139 -11.19 18.54 11.26
CA THR A 139 -10.17 19.60 11.15
C THR A 139 -8.85 19.14 10.60
N SER A 140 -8.55 17.81 10.71
CA SER A 140 -7.26 17.27 10.29
C SER A 140 -7.20 17.07 8.78
N TYR A 141 -6.22 17.68 8.14
CA TYR A 141 -5.85 17.44 6.75
C TYR A 141 -4.42 17.91 6.50
N LEU A 142 -3.87 17.54 5.35
CA LEU A 142 -2.58 18.00 4.87
C LEU A 142 -2.80 18.94 3.69
N SER A 143 -2.09 20.08 3.64
CA SER A 143 -2.05 20.98 2.48
C SER A 143 -0.63 21.09 1.93
N THR A 144 -0.51 21.22 0.59
CA THR A 144 0.79 21.40 -0.06
C THR A 144 1.31 22.83 0.10
N PRO A 145 2.64 23.06 0.07
CA PRO A 145 3.20 24.38 0.32
C PRO A 145 3.05 25.32 -0.88
N THR A 146 3.06 24.77 -2.10
CA THR A 146 3.14 25.54 -3.34
C THR A 146 1.83 25.50 -4.10
N GLN A 147 1.41 26.66 -4.60
CA GLN A 147 0.30 26.78 -5.52
C GLN A 147 0.67 26.15 -6.87
N VAL A 148 -0.25 25.38 -7.43
CA VAL A 148 -0.12 24.80 -8.77
C VAL A 148 -1.12 25.47 -9.69
N THR A 149 -0.70 25.77 -10.92
CA THR A 149 -1.58 26.40 -11.92
C THR A 149 -2.13 25.34 -12.85
N THR A 150 -3.44 25.20 -12.87
CA THR A 150 -4.22 24.41 -13.84
C THR A 150 -3.63 23.02 -14.14
N PRO A 151 -3.56 22.11 -13.17
CA PRO A 151 -3.02 20.77 -13.44
C PRO A 151 -3.97 20.00 -14.36
N ALA A 152 -3.53 19.80 -15.63
CA ALA A 152 -4.30 19.17 -16.69
C ALA A 152 -3.90 17.68 -16.95
N THR A 153 -2.77 17.27 -16.40
CA THR A 153 -2.32 15.88 -16.38
C THR A 153 -1.79 15.57 -15.00
N PHE A 154 -2.32 14.55 -14.35
CA PHE A 154 -1.90 14.20 -12.99
C PHE A 154 -2.24 12.75 -12.63
N THR A 155 -1.54 12.26 -11.63
CA THR A 155 -1.91 11.10 -10.83
C THR A 155 -1.97 11.51 -9.37
N LEU A 156 -3.06 11.12 -8.70
CA LEU A 156 -3.26 11.25 -7.25
C LEU A 156 -3.11 9.88 -6.63
N GLU A 157 -2.41 9.77 -5.50
CA GLU A 157 -2.14 8.49 -4.86
C GLU A 157 -2.16 8.62 -3.36
N THR A 158 -2.80 7.65 -2.66
CA THR A 158 -2.68 7.47 -1.21
C THR A 158 -3.12 6.08 -0.79
N TRP A 159 -2.64 5.64 0.37
CA TRP A 159 -3.20 4.53 1.14
C TRP A 159 -4.15 5.08 2.19
N PHE A 160 -5.29 4.44 2.37
CA PHE A 160 -6.25 4.83 3.40
C PHE A 160 -6.89 3.61 4.07
N LYS A 161 -7.42 3.82 5.27
CA LYS A 161 -8.18 2.84 6.04
C LYS A 161 -9.26 3.55 6.83
N THR A 162 -10.51 3.09 6.75
CA THR A 162 -11.65 3.68 7.46
C THR A 162 -12.75 2.65 7.74
N THR A 163 -13.64 2.98 8.70
CA THR A 163 -14.93 2.33 8.92
C THR A 163 -16.08 3.32 8.71
N VAL A 164 -15.79 4.51 8.18
CA VAL A 164 -16.74 5.61 8.06
C VAL A 164 -16.81 6.05 6.63
N GLY A 165 -17.98 5.94 6.02
CA GLY A 165 -18.24 6.50 4.70
C GLY A 165 -18.21 8.02 4.71
N GLY A 166 -17.90 8.61 3.56
CA GLY A 166 -17.77 10.06 3.39
C GLY A 166 -16.35 10.59 3.59
N GLY A 167 -16.17 11.86 3.27
CA GLY A 167 -14.92 12.59 3.43
C GLY A 167 -13.95 12.48 2.24
N LYS A 168 -13.20 13.54 2.04
CA LYS A 168 -12.24 13.71 0.95
C LYS A 168 -10.90 13.06 1.30
N LEU A 169 -10.42 12.16 0.44
CA LEU A 169 -9.06 11.62 0.53
C LEU A 169 -8.04 12.59 -0.04
N VAL A 170 -8.32 13.12 -1.23
CA VAL A 170 -7.48 14.11 -1.89
C VAL A 170 -8.33 15.04 -2.75
N GLY A 171 -7.90 16.29 -2.94
CA GLY A 171 -8.53 17.24 -3.83
C GLY A 171 -7.68 18.47 -4.08
N PHE A 172 -8.10 19.25 -5.09
CA PHE A 172 -7.46 20.49 -5.49
C PHE A 172 -8.36 21.67 -5.13
N GLU A 173 -7.82 22.62 -4.40
CA GLU A 173 -8.57 23.71 -3.76
C GLU A 173 -7.94 25.06 -4.09
N ALA A 174 -8.75 26.08 -4.40
CA ALA A 174 -8.27 27.43 -4.67
C ALA A 174 -7.61 28.12 -3.47
N ASN A 175 -7.87 27.66 -2.25
CA ASN A 175 -7.22 28.14 -1.03
C ASN A 175 -6.34 27.03 -0.42
N GLN A 176 -5.17 27.38 0.12
CA GLN A 176 -4.31 26.44 0.82
C GLN A 176 -4.97 25.91 2.11
N THR A 177 -5.67 26.78 2.81
CA THR A 177 -6.36 26.48 4.07
C THR A 177 -7.75 27.12 4.09
N GLY A 178 -8.59 26.72 5.06
CA GLY A 178 -9.96 27.24 5.18
C GLY A 178 -10.88 26.78 4.04
N THR A 179 -12.01 27.44 3.86
CA THR A 179 -13.00 27.10 2.84
C THR A 179 -12.60 27.64 1.48
N SER A 180 -12.65 26.82 0.45
CA SER A 180 -12.44 27.21 -0.94
C SER A 180 -13.77 27.37 -1.65
N SER A 181 -13.85 28.37 -2.55
CA SER A 181 -14.99 28.58 -3.45
C SER A 181 -14.84 27.84 -4.78
N VAL A 182 -13.61 27.51 -5.19
CA VAL A 182 -13.31 26.68 -6.37
C VAL A 182 -12.53 25.46 -5.91
N TYR A 183 -13.03 24.29 -6.26
CA TYR A 183 -12.48 23.00 -5.81
C TYR A 183 -12.96 21.88 -6.73
N ASP A 184 -12.03 21.07 -7.19
CA ASP A 184 -12.26 19.90 -8.03
C ASP A 184 -11.14 18.87 -7.93
N ARG A 185 -11.02 17.96 -8.89
CA ARG A 185 -9.98 16.91 -8.90
C ARG A 185 -9.96 16.12 -7.60
N HIS A 186 -11.17 15.69 -7.16
CA HIS A 186 -11.37 15.03 -5.87
C HIS A 186 -11.34 13.51 -6.01
N VAL A 187 -10.74 12.85 -5.02
CA VAL A 187 -11.07 11.47 -4.64
C VAL A 187 -11.68 11.52 -3.25
N TYR A 188 -12.90 11.04 -3.11
CA TYR A 188 -13.61 11.04 -1.84
C TYR A 188 -14.49 9.79 -1.71
N LEU A 189 -14.90 9.47 -0.49
CA LEU A 189 -15.87 8.42 -0.21
C LEU A 189 -17.29 9.01 -0.17
N ASN A 190 -18.25 8.29 -0.72
CA ASN A 190 -19.66 8.56 -0.45
C ASN A 190 -20.09 7.94 0.90
N PRO A 191 -21.30 8.20 1.42
CA PRO A 191 -21.75 7.66 2.70
C PRO A 191 -21.82 6.14 2.78
N THR A 192 -21.83 5.42 1.65
CA THR A 192 -21.85 3.96 1.59
C THR A 192 -20.46 3.35 1.39
N GLY A 193 -19.40 4.15 1.45
CA GLY A 193 -18.01 3.66 1.31
C GLY A 193 -17.48 3.56 -0.11
N GLN A 194 -18.26 3.87 -1.16
CA GLN A 194 -17.77 3.89 -2.53
C GLN A 194 -16.85 5.08 -2.76
N LEU A 195 -15.78 4.86 -3.54
CA LEU A 195 -14.87 5.89 -3.99
C LEU A 195 -15.43 6.61 -5.21
N ILE A 196 -15.41 7.93 -5.17
CA ILE A 196 -15.77 8.79 -6.29
C ILE A 196 -14.54 9.61 -6.67
N PHE A 197 -14.15 9.55 -7.94
CA PHE A 197 -13.19 10.48 -8.52
C PHE A 197 -13.93 11.48 -9.39
N GLY A 198 -13.70 12.76 -9.17
CA GLY A 198 -14.40 13.85 -9.81
C GLY A 198 -13.50 15.00 -10.27
N THR A 199 -13.80 15.52 -11.47
CA THR A 199 -13.28 16.80 -12.00
C THR A 199 -14.46 17.70 -12.38
N TYR A 200 -14.21 18.98 -12.57
CA TYR A 200 -15.20 19.94 -13.05
C TYR A 200 -14.78 20.52 -14.40
N ASN A 201 -15.74 20.65 -15.33
CA ASN A 201 -15.56 21.36 -16.60
C ASN A 201 -16.94 21.79 -17.12
N ASN A 202 -17.41 22.99 -16.71
CA ASN A 202 -18.77 23.49 -16.98
C ASN A 202 -19.88 22.49 -16.54
N GLY A 203 -19.56 21.62 -15.59
CA GLY A 203 -20.38 20.56 -15.05
C GLY A 203 -19.54 19.51 -14.35
N LEU A 204 -20.18 18.75 -13.48
CA LEU A 204 -19.53 17.69 -12.73
C LEU A 204 -19.20 16.50 -13.64
N GLN A 205 -17.98 16.05 -13.59
CA GLN A 205 -17.49 14.84 -14.27
C GLN A 205 -17.05 13.87 -13.20
N THR A 206 -17.77 12.76 -13.02
CA THR A 206 -17.47 11.77 -11.95
C THR A 206 -17.46 10.35 -12.46
N ILE A 207 -16.59 9.53 -11.87
CA ILE A 207 -16.59 8.07 -11.97
C ILE A 207 -16.61 7.48 -10.56
N THR A 208 -17.33 6.36 -10.37
CA THR A 208 -17.57 5.76 -9.06
C THR A 208 -17.12 4.31 -9.05
N SER A 209 -16.50 3.87 -7.98
CA SER A 209 -16.14 2.48 -7.79
C SER A 209 -17.38 1.59 -7.63
N PRO A 210 -17.33 0.33 -8.09
CA PRO A 210 -18.46 -0.60 -7.95
C PRO A 210 -18.62 -1.15 -6.53
N LEU A 211 -17.57 -1.09 -5.71
CA LEU A 211 -17.52 -1.64 -4.35
C LEU A 211 -17.31 -0.53 -3.32
N ASP A 212 -17.65 -0.83 -2.07
CA ASP A 212 -17.39 -0.03 -0.89
C ASP A 212 -16.00 -0.35 -0.32
N TYR A 213 -15.35 0.63 0.34
CA TYR A 213 -13.98 0.55 0.86
C TYR A 213 -13.86 1.12 2.28
N ASP A 214 -14.95 1.12 3.04
CA ASP A 214 -15.00 1.50 4.46
C ASP A 214 -15.05 0.28 5.39
N ASP A 215 -14.42 -0.81 4.97
CA ASP A 215 -14.43 -2.14 5.60
C ASP A 215 -13.36 -2.34 6.68
N ASN A 216 -12.65 -1.25 7.09
CA ASN A 216 -11.54 -1.30 8.06
C ASN A 216 -10.27 -2.00 7.55
N LEU A 217 -10.13 -2.20 6.25
CA LEU A 217 -8.90 -2.66 5.62
C LEU A 217 -8.10 -1.49 5.03
N TRP A 218 -6.83 -1.73 4.77
CA TRP A 218 -6.02 -0.77 4.03
C TRP A 218 -6.22 -0.94 2.54
N HIS A 219 -6.61 0.14 1.88
CA HIS A 219 -6.78 0.22 0.44
C HIS A 219 -5.79 1.21 -0.17
N HIS A 220 -5.29 0.88 -1.34
CA HIS A 220 -4.47 1.74 -2.16
C HIS A 220 -5.34 2.38 -3.24
N VAL A 221 -5.47 3.68 -3.23
CA VAL A 221 -6.25 4.40 -4.25
C VAL A 221 -5.34 5.26 -5.12
N ILE A 222 -5.55 5.15 -6.43
CA ILE A 222 -4.94 6.01 -7.44
C ILE A 222 -6.02 6.54 -8.37
N ALA A 223 -5.96 7.85 -8.65
CA ALA A 223 -6.78 8.50 -9.66
C ALA A 223 -5.87 9.15 -10.70
N THR A 224 -6.08 8.83 -11.99
CA THR A 224 -5.30 9.41 -13.08
C THR A 224 -6.20 10.21 -14.01
N PHE A 225 -5.66 11.32 -14.52
CA PHE A 225 -6.34 12.20 -15.47
C PHE A 225 -5.38 12.76 -16.51
N SER A 226 -5.81 12.75 -17.75
CA SER A 226 -5.16 13.48 -18.84
C SER A 226 -6.09 13.68 -20.02
N ALA A 227 -5.73 14.60 -20.91
CA ALA A 227 -6.46 14.82 -22.16
C ALA A 227 -6.48 13.58 -23.09
N SER A 228 -5.51 12.67 -22.97
CA SER A 228 -5.40 11.49 -23.82
C SER A 228 -6.06 10.24 -23.25
N THR A 229 -6.19 10.12 -21.94
CA THR A 229 -6.72 8.91 -21.28
C THR A 229 -8.03 9.13 -20.55
N GLY A 230 -8.45 10.40 -20.37
CA GLY A 230 -9.58 10.76 -19.54
C GLY A 230 -9.36 10.43 -18.08
N MET A 231 -10.44 10.11 -17.37
CA MET A 231 -10.45 9.76 -15.96
C MET A 231 -10.31 8.25 -15.77
N ASN A 232 -9.45 7.84 -14.85
CA ASN A 232 -9.35 6.44 -14.41
C ASN A 232 -9.20 6.40 -12.89
N LEU A 233 -9.91 5.47 -12.25
CA LEU A 233 -9.84 5.19 -10.82
C LEU A 233 -9.33 3.76 -10.61
N TRP A 234 -8.28 3.64 -9.80
CA TRP A 234 -7.64 2.37 -9.48
C TRP A 234 -7.74 2.14 -7.97
N VAL A 235 -8.10 0.93 -7.60
CA VAL A 235 -8.08 0.50 -6.20
C VAL A 235 -7.36 -0.84 -6.12
N ASP A 236 -6.45 -0.94 -5.18
CA ASP A 236 -5.66 -2.17 -4.93
C ASP A 236 -5.00 -2.73 -6.20
N GLY A 237 -4.42 -1.82 -6.99
CA GLY A 237 -3.72 -2.15 -8.22
C GLY A 237 -4.63 -2.48 -9.43
N LYS A 238 -5.95 -2.38 -9.29
CA LYS A 238 -6.92 -2.68 -10.35
C LYS A 238 -7.67 -1.44 -10.80
N ASN A 239 -7.85 -1.25 -12.11
CA ASN A 239 -8.74 -0.22 -12.63
C ASN A 239 -10.20 -0.64 -12.34
N VAL A 240 -10.90 0.16 -11.54
CA VAL A 240 -12.27 -0.14 -11.08
C VAL A 240 -13.32 0.73 -11.74
N ALA A 241 -12.95 1.90 -12.28
CA ALA A 241 -13.83 2.77 -13.04
C ALA A 241 -13.01 3.64 -14.00
N ALA A 242 -13.56 3.95 -15.16
CA ALA A 242 -12.93 4.82 -16.15
C ALA A 242 -13.96 5.57 -16.99
N ASN A 243 -13.58 6.76 -17.46
CA ASN A 243 -14.31 7.48 -18.49
C ASN A 243 -13.32 8.23 -19.39
N ALA A 244 -13.12 7.73 -20.59
CA ALA A 244 -12.19 8.29 -21.58
C ALA A 244 -12.70 9.59 -22.24
N THR A 245 -13.98 9.95 -22.06
CA THR A 245 -14.56 11.16 -22.64
C THR A 245 -14.38 12.40 -21.75
N TYR A 246 -14.07 12.22 -20.47
CA TYR A 246 -13.76 13.32 -19.54
C TYR A 246 -12.27 13.69 -19.64
N THR A 247 -11.94 14.57 -20.55
CA THR A 247 -10.55 14.88 -20.96
C THR A 247 -10.10 16.28 -20.61
N THR A 248 -11.00 17.13 -20.10
CA THR A 248 -10.71 18.49 -19.69
C THR A 248 -11.17 18.73 -18.26
N ALA A 249 -10.44 19.56 -17.51
CA ALA A 249 -10.79 20.01 -16.18
C ALA A 249 -10.71 21.52 -16.12
N GLU A 250 -11.46 22.14 -15.19
CA GLU A 250 -11.52 23.58 -15.01
C GLU A 250 -10.13 24.19 -14.79
N ALA A 251 -9.90 25.33 -15.44
CA ALA A 251 -8.63 26.06 -15.30
C ALA A 251 -8.68 26.96 -14.06
N HIS A 252 -7.96 26.58 -13.00
CA HIS A 252 -7.72 27.44 -11.85
C HIS A 252 -6.39 27.11 -11.17
N ALA A 253 -5.87 28.04 -10.40
CA ALA A 253 -4.71 27.83 -9.54
C ALA A 253 -5.17 27.39 -8.15
N GLY A 254 -4.40 26.54 -7.49
CA GLY A 254 -4.78 26.03 -6.17
C GLY A 254 -3.70 25.18 -5.52
N TRP A 255 -4.09 24.53 -4.44
CA TRP A 255 -3.27 23.65 -3.63
C TRP A 255 -3.91 22.28 -3.54
N TRP A 256 -3.07 21.25 -3.50
CA TRP A 256 -3.55 19.91 -3.18
C TRP A 256 -3.76 19.79 -1.67
N ARG A 257 -4.86 19.14 -1.29
CA ARG A 257 -5.17 18.79 0.10
C ARG A 257 -5.45 17.31 0.21
N PHE A 258 -4.99 16.70 1.30
CA PHE A 258 -5.23 15.29 1.63
C PHE A 258 -5.96 15.20 2.96
N GLY A 259 -7.08 14.47 3.00
CA GLY A 259 -7.87 14.23 4.20
C GLY A 259 -8.94 15.27 4.48
N GLY A 260 -9.09 16.32 3.66
CA GLY A 260 -10.16 17.31 3.89
C GLY A 260 -10.21 18.42 2.87
N GLY A 261 -11.38 19.04 2.78
CA GLY A 261 -11.67 20.16 1.90
C GLY A 261 -13.15 20.29 1.59
N ASN A 262 -13.52 21.18 0.68
CA ASN A 262 -14.90 21.44 0.31
C ASN A 262 -15.42 20.35 -0.67
N LEU A 263 -16.59 19.78 -0.40
CA LEU A 263 -17.32 18.85 -1.25
C LEU A 263 -18.77 19.30 -1.52
N SER A 264 -19.12 20.54 -1.16
CA SER A 264 -20.48 21.06 -1.37
C SER A 264 -20.86 21.02 -2.86
N GLY A 265 -22.05 20.54 -3.17
CA GLY A 265 -22.53 20.42 -4.54
C GLY A 265 -21.99 19.23 -5.34
N TRP A 266 -21.08 18.42 -4.79
CA TRP A 266 -20.62 17.18 -5.40
C TRP A 266 -21.60 16.02 -5.11
N PRO A 267 -21.65 14.97 -5.94
CA PRO A 267 -22.55 13.83 -5.72
C PRO A 267 -22.27 13.14 -4.40
N THR A 268 -23.31 12.93 -3.60
CA THR A 268 -23.26 12.15 -2.34
C THR A 268 -22.02 12.41 -1.47
N PRO A 269 -21.76 13.68 -1.04
CA PRO A 269 -20.45 14.05 -0.47
C PRO A 269 -20.24 13.58 0.99
N GLY A 270 -21.23 12.95 1.62
CA GLY A 270 -21.21 12.65 3.05
C GLY A 270 -21.54 13.88 3.92
N ALA A 271 -21.47 13.69 5.25
CA ALA A 271 -21.84 14.72 6.22
C ALA A 271 -20.82 15.88 6.30
N THR A 272 -19.55 15.57 6.02
CA THR A 272 -18.46 16.54 6.03
C THR A 272 -17.53 16.32 4.84
N GLY A 273 -16.75 17.36 4.46
CA GLY A 273 -15.67 17.20 3.49
C GLY A 273 -14.37 16.64 4.07
N PHE A 274 -14.36 16.25 5.35
CA PHE A 274 -13.17 15.75 6.05
C PHE A 274 -13.24 14.24 6.22
N PHE A 275 -12.13 13.58 5.96
CA PHE A 275 -11.99 12.13 6.07
C PHE A 275 -11.74 11.71 7.51
N THR A 276 -12.44 10.65 7.95
CA THR A 276 -12.21 9.99 9.23
C THR A 276 -11.51 8.66 8.98
N GLY A 277 -10.32 8.47 9.52
CA GLY A 277 -9.58 7.22 9.32
C GLY A 277 -8.08 7.41 9.35
N SER A 278 -7.35 6.45 8.80
CA SER A 278 -5.91 6.50 8.69
C SER A 278 -5.47 6.67 7.24
N MET A 279 -4.39 7.41 7.03
CA MET A 279 -3.82 7.66 5.71
C MET A 279 -2.30 7.48 5.73
N ARG A 280 -1.76 7.04 4.59
CA ARG A 280 -0.33 6.85 4.40
C ARG A 280 0.05 7.06 2.94
N TYR A 281 1.30 7.53 2.70
CA TYR A 281 1.84 7.79 1.37
C TYR A 281 0.91 8.61 0.47
N ALA A 282 0.85 9.91 0.74
CA ALA A 282 0.14 10.88 -0.09
C ALA A 282 1.08 11.44 -1.16
N ALA A 283 0.72 11.30 -2.44
CA ALA A 283 1.54 11.78 -3.55
C ALA A 283 0.71 12.35 -4.69
N VAL A 284 1.30 13.31 -5.40
CA VAL A 284 0.80 13.81 -6.68
C VAL A 284 1.91 13.78 -7.71
N TYR A 285 1.61 13.24 -8.87
CA TYR A 285 2.53 13.16 -10.02
C TYR A 285 2.01 14.04 -11.17
N THR A 286 2.92 14.56 -11.98
CA THR A 286 2.62 15.39 -13.16
C THR A 286 2.36 14.59 -14.43
N VAL A 287 2.33 13.27 -14.31
CA VAL A 287 2.11 12.31 -15.39
C VAL A 287 0.99 11.34 -15.03
N VAL A 288 0.46 10.63 -16.00
CA VAL A 288 -0.35 9.43 -15.78
C VAL A 288 0.60 8.26 -15.51
N LEU A 289 0.57 7.70 -14.30
CA LEU A 289 1.34 6.50 -13.97
C LEU A 289 0.84 5.31 -14.78
N SER A 290 1.78 4.48 -15.25
CA SER A 290 1.45 3.27 -16.01
C SER A 290 0.73 2.22 -15.15
N PRO A 291 -0.11 1.33 -15.73
CA PRO A 291 -0.70 0.22 -14.98
C PRO A 291 0.31 -0.65 -14.25
N ALA A 292 1.50 -0.85 -14.84
CA ALA A 292 2.59 -1.60 -14.21
C ALA A 292 3.13 -0.87 -12.97
N THR A 293 3.36 0.44 -13.05
CA THR A 293 3.78 1.26 -11.91
C THR A 293 2.74 1.20 -10.78
N ILE A 294 1.46 1.38 -11.11
CA ILE A 294 0.33 1.32 -10.14
C ILE A 294 0.30 -0.05 -9.43
N SER A 295 0.43 -1.14 -10.18
CA SER A 295 0.49 -2.49 -9.63
C SER A 295 1.72 -2.70 -8.73
N ASN A 296 2.87 -2.14 -9.09
CA ASN A 296 4.10 -2.22 -8.31
C ASN A 296 4.00 -1.46 -6.99
N HIS A 297 3.40 -0.26 -6.98
CA HIS A 297 3.14 0.52 -5.77
C HIS A 297 2.21 -0.23 -4.82
N TYR A 298 1.13 -0.80 -5.33
CA TYR A 298 0.23 -1.65 -4.55
C TYR A 298 0.96 -2.87 -3.96
N ALA A 299 1.69 -3.62 -4.77
CA ALA A 299 2.41 -4.82 -4.32
C ALA A 299 3.47 -4.52 -3.25
N ALA A 300 4.11 -3.35 -3.30
CA ALA A 300 5.08 -2.91 -2.31
C ALA A 300 4.45 -2.58 -0.95
N GLY A 301 3.19 -2.20 -0.89
CA GLY A 301 2.51 -1.76 0.34
C GLY A 301 1.63 -2.82 1.01
N ARG A 302 1.45 -3.92 0.37
CA ARG A 302 0.62 -5.06 0.77
C ARG A 302 1.29 -5.97 1.81
#